data_8b2abd2e2230ff63c3ce5cf2171cd6c9
#
_entry.id   8b2abd2e2230ff63c3ce5cf2171cd6c9
#
_cell.length_a   1.000
_cell.length_b   1.000
_cell.length_c   1.000
_cell.angle_alpha   90.00
_cell.angle_beta   90.00
_cell.angle_gamma   90.00
#
_symmetry.space_group_name_H-M   'P 1'
#
loop_
_entity.id
_entity.type
_entity.pdbx_description
1 polymer ?
#
loop_
_entity_poly.entity_id
_entity_poly.type
_entity_poly.pdbx_seq_one_letter_code
_entity_poly.pdbx_strand_id
1 'polypeptide(L)'
;MRRFLMAMVALATMYLMACGEDVRSAPCSQAVEDPTVRLLYHVGGGDARVTASRVCTRLRTLGAPRAQVSAVGGDRIRVVVPDAEGPREAVDAAVGVPSLGFHDWEPSVLGRRGPAAPFAGATALLDAVETASAPKRPAALLFLFDPDGRPLAGPAKSCPVLLAAYRHEPGSASYPERSLCRSRLRDLGGGGPPSGSRVLGTPAGVAVVEDEAIAGQPPQLHRYFVIENDPELSAADIENPRADTDAVTGDPAVLVDFTPSGRRAFKRLTARVAARAKRVAAAHGASESSFQHFAIVVDSRIVSLAAVDPVVNPDGIDAPGAQLSGLGSREATRLMARRLAAGPLDAELELVAVR
;
A
#
# COMPACT_ATOMS: atom_id res chain seq x y z
N MET A 1 20.97 36.81 53.10
CA MET A 1 20.74 35.52 52.41
C MET A 1 19.33 35.27 51.85
N ARG A 2 18.36 36.20 51.98
CA ARG A 2 16.96 36.01 51.51
C ARG A 2 16.62 36.71 50.18
N ARG A 3 17.55 37.41 49.57
CA ARG A 3 17.33 38.15 48.28
C ARG A 3 17.89 37.44 47.03
N PHE A 4 18.66 36.35 47.20
CA PHE A 4 19.21 35.58 46.08
C PHE A 4 18.33 34.38 45.66
N LEU A 5 17.34 33.98 46.48
CA LEU A 5 16.49 32.85 46.17
C LEU A 5 15.27 33.19 45.29
N MET A 6 14.90 34.49 45.21
CA MET A 6 13.77 34.90 44.35
C MET A 6 14.14 35.16 42.88
N ALA A 7 15.40 35.37 42.58
CA ALA A 7 15.85 35.58 41.19
C ALA A 7 16.01 34.27 40.37
N MET A 8 16.22 33.13 41.02
CA MET A 8 16.31 31.83 40.34
C MET A 8 14.96 31.18 40.02
N VAL A 9 13.90 31.49 40.77
CA VAL A 9 12.56 30.96 40.51
C VAL A 9 11.90 31.69 39.32
N ALA A 10 12.23 32.97 39.09
CA ALA A 10 11.69 33.73 37.96
C ALA A 10 12.33 33.36 36.61
N LEU A 11 13.58 32.86 36.56
CA LEU A 11 14.23 32.38 35.35
C LEU A 11 13.78 30.96 34.99
N ALA A 12 13.42 30.12 35.94
CA ALA A 12 12.94 28.75 35.66
C ALA A 12 11.51 28.73 35.12
N THR A 13 10.68 29.68 35.48
CA THR A 13 9.32 29.82 34.93
C THR A 13 9.28 30.46 33.54
N MET A 14 10.29 31.23 33.14
CA MET A 14 10.39 31.74 31.78
C MET A 14 10.91 30.70 30.76
N TYR A 15 11.64 29.68 31.21
CA TYR A 15 12.15 28.61 30.34
C TYR A 15 11.13 27.48 30.10
N LEU A 16 10.10 27.37 30.94
CA LEU A 16 9.04 26.37 30.79
C LEU A 16 7.84 26.85 29.95
N MET A 17 7.77 28.14 29.63
CA MET A 17 6.76 28.67 28.70
C MET A 17 7.22 28.78 27.25
N ALA A 18 8.47 28.49 26.94
CA ALA A 18 9.02 28.55 25.57
C ALA A 18 9.01 27.20 24.83
N CYS A 19 8.53 26.10 25.44
CA CYS A 19 8.39 24.79 24.80
C CYS A 19 6.94 24.41 24.48
N GLY A 20 6.05 25.39 24.43
CA GLY A 20 4.66 25.26 24.02
C GLY A 20 4.35 26.02 22.73
N GLU A 21 5.34 26.24 21.87
CA GLU A 21 5.05 26.62 20.50
C GLU A 21 4.45 25.41 19.80
N ASP A 22 3.12 25.47 19.68
CA ASP A 22 2.37 24.83 18.62
C ASP A 22 3.28 24.71 17.38
N VAL A 23 3.72 23.50 17.08
CA VAL A 23 4.19 23.14 15.75
C VAL A 23 2.95 23.14 14.85
N ARG A 24 2.31 24.30 14.74
CA ARG A 24 1.47 24.64 13.61
C ARG A 24 2.41 24.59 12.43
N SER A 25 2.44 23.43 11.82
CA SER A 25 3.13 23.13 10.57
C SER A 25 3.08 24.37 9.70
N ALA A 26 4.25 25.00 9.48
CA ALA A 26 4.37 26.03 8.47
C ALA A 26 3.71 25.47 7.20
N PRO A 27 2.77 26.19 6.60
CA PRO A 27 2.07 25.68 5.43
C PRO A 27 3.11 25.24 4.40
N CYS A 28 2.85 24.16 3.66
CA CYS A 28 3.64 23.77 2.49
C CYS A 28 3.47 24.83 1.39
N SER A 29 3.89 26.08 1.64
CA SER A 29 3.51 27.26 0.87
C SER A 29 4.69 28.03 0.28
N GLN A 30 5.91 27.51 0.35
CA GLN A 30 7.04 28.16 -0.32
C GLN A 30 6.89 27.97 -1.83
N ALA A 31 6.99 29.09 -2.59
CA ALA A 31 6.89 29.05 -4.04
C ALA A 31 7.99 28.15 -4.63
N VAL A 32 7.60 27.22 -5.50
CA VAL A 32 8.53 26.38 -6.25
C VAL A 32 8.75 27.02 -7.60
N GLU A 33 9.98 27.39 -7.89
CA GLU A 33 10.39 28.08 -9.14
C GLU A 33 10.77 27.10 -10.26
N ASP A 34 11.01 25.84 -9.94
CA ASP A 34 11.42 24.79 -10.90
C ASP A 34 10.23 24.23 -11.70
N PRO A 35 10.49 23.53 -12.83
CA PRO A 35 9.47 22.72 -13.49
C PRO A 35 8.75 21.85 -12.46
N THR A 36 7.42 21.89 -12.45
CA THR A 36 6.62 21.27 -11.40
C THR A 36 5.54 20.39 -11.98
N VAL A 37 5.32 19.23 -11.36
CA VAL A 37 4.12 18.44 -11.56
C VAL A 37 3.04 18.93 -10.60
N ARG A 38 1.86 19.21 -11.14
CA ARG A 38 0.68 19.66 -10.38
C ARG A 38 -0.39 18.59 -10.43
N LEU A 39 -0.75 18.11 -9.26
CA LEU A 39 -1.76 17.08 -9.07
C LEU A 39 -2.95 17.67 -8.32
N LEU A 40 -4.16 17.39 -8.77
CA LEU A 40 -5.39 17.80 -8.11
C LEU A 40 -6.13 16.55 -7.65
N TYR A 41 -6.44 16.49 -6.35
CA TYR A 41 -7.20 15.40 -5.75
C TYR A 41 -8.54 15.91 -5.23
N HIS A 42 -9.58 15.11 -5.39
CA HIS A 42 -10.83 15.23 -4.65
C HIS A 42 -10.67 14.53 -3.29
N VAL A 43 -11.20 15.13 -2.24
CA VAL A 43 -11.16 14.66 -0.85
C VAL A 43 -12.53 14.08 -0.50
N GLY A 44 -12.62 12.76 -0.43
CA GLY A 44 -13.84 12.06 -0.04
C GLY A 44 -13.93 11.92 1.48
N GLY A 45 -15.01 12.43 2.09
CA GLY A 45 -15.32 12.18 3.50
C GLY A 45 -14.48 12.92 4.53
N GLY A 46 -13.67 13.92 4.15
CA GLY A 46 -12.78 14.66 5.06
C GLY A 46 -12.72 16.16 4.80
N ASP A 47 -12.11 16.91 5.74
CA ASP A 47 -11.80 18.32 5.56
C ASP A 47 -10.54 18.46 4.68
N ALA A 48 -10.67 19.18 3.56
CA ALA A 48 -9.59 19.37 2.60
C ALA A 48 -8.37 20.08 3.20
N ARG A 49 -8.53 20.99 4.17
CA ARG A 49 -7.43 21.69 4.83
C ARG A 49 -6.65 20.76 5.75
N VAL A 50 -7.35 19.94 6.54
CA VAL A 50 -6.75 18.94 7.42
C VAL A 50 -6.02 17.90 6.59
N THR A 51 -6.65 17.40 5.53
CA THR A 51 -6.05 16.45 4.59
C THR A 51 -4.81 17.03 3.89
N ALA A 52 -4.86 18.28 3.44
CA ALA A 52 -3.71 18.97 2.84
C ALA A 52 -2.51 19.03 3.81
N SER A 53 -2.76 19.37 5.08
CA SER A 53 -1.71 19.42 6.11
C SER A 53 -1.07 18.04 6.33
N ARG A 54 -1.87 16.97 6.38
CA ARG A 54 -1.37 15.58 6.54
C ARG A 54 -0.58 15.10 5.33
N VAL A 55 -1.09 15.33 4.12
CA VAL A 55 -0.37 15.01 2.88
C VAL A 55 0.96 15.77 2.81
N CYS A 56 0.97 17.04 3.20
CA CYS A 56 2.19 17.83 3.30
C CYS A 56 3.23 17.22 4.25
N THR A 57 2.80 16.86 5.46
CA THR A 57 3.69 16.24 6.45
C THR A 57 4.27 14.93 5.90
N ARG A 58 3.44 14.10 5.25
CA ARG A 58 3.89 12.85 4.62
C ARG A 58 4.91 13.08 3.50
N LEU A 59 4.63 14.01 2.57
CA LEU A 59 5.57 14.32 1.49
C LEU A 59 6.94 14.72 2.02
N ARG A 60 6.99 15.55 3.05
CA ARG A 60 8.25 15.92 3.71
C ARG A 60 8.97 14.71 4.34
N THR A 61 8.22 13.86 5.03
CA THR A 61 8.76 12.65 5.65
C THR A 61 9.26 11.64 4.62
N LEU A 62 8.64 11.60 3.45
CA LEU A 62 8.94 10.66 2.38
C LEU A 62 9.99 11.17 1.38
N GLY A 63 10.56 12.34 1.59
CA GLY A 63 11.70 12.84 0.80
C GLY A 63 11.37 13.91 -0.25
N ALA A 64 10.15 14.46 -0.21
CA ALA A 64 9.75 15.61 -1.03
C ALA A 64 9.56 16.90 -0.16
N PRO A 65 10.63 17.43 0.45
CA PRO A 65 10.52 18.53 1.40
C PRO A 65 10.07 19.87 0.77
N ARG A 66 10.27 20.04 -0.55
CA ARG A 66 9.85 21.23 -1.29
C ARG A 66 8.44 21.11 -1.88
N ALA A 67 7.77 19.98 -1.69
CA ALA A 67 6.40 19.82 -2.15
C ALA A 67 5.47 20.84 -1.49
N GLN A 68 4.54 21.37 -2.29
CA GLN A 68 3.47 22.24 -1.81
C GLN A 68 2.14 21.50 -1.82
N VAL A 69 1.37 21.67 -0.76
CA VAL A 69 0.01 21.14 -0.69
C VAL A 69 -0.92 22.25 -0.22
N SER A 70 -1.98 22.49 -0.95
CA SER A 70 -2.97 23.50 -0.63
C SER A 70 -4.39 22.99 -0.83
N ALA A 71 -5.30 23.35 0.05
CA ALA A 71 -6.73 23.15 -0.18
C ALA A 71 -7.22 24.08 -1.29
N VAL A 72 -8.05 23.55 -2.20
CA VAL A 72 -8.63 24.27 -3.32
C VAL A 72 -10.14 24.06 -3.30
N GLY A 73 -10.89 25.07 -2.94
CA GLY A 73 -12.31 24.89 -2.65
C GLY A 73 -12.55 24.10 -1.36
N GLY A 74 -13.75 23.56 -1.18
CA GLY A 74 -14.13 22.84 0.04
C GLY A 74 -13.74 21.35 0.07
N ASP A 75 -13.48 20.77 -1.11
CA ASP A 75 -13.40 19.32 -1.31
C ASP A 75 -12.19 18.84 -2.12
N ARG A 76 -11.21 19.72 -2.34
CA ARG A 76 -10.04 19.40 -3.16
C ARG A 76 -8.74 19.84 -2.54
N ILE A 77 -7.68 19.09 -2.84
CA ILE A 77 -6.32 19.49 -2.55
C ILE A 77 -5.49 19.55 -3.84
N ARG A 78 -4.61 20.53 -3.91
CA ARG A 78 -3.59 20.62 -4.96
C ARG A 78 -2.24 20.26 -4.35
N VAL A 79 -1.54 19.34 -5.01
CA VAL A 79 -0.16 18.97 -4.70
C VAL A 79 0.72 19.44 -5.82
N VAL A 80 1.80 20.15 -5.50
CA VAL A 80 2.82 20.64 -6.46
C VAL A 80 4.16 20.10 -5.99
N VAL A 81 4.84 19.36 -6.86
CA VAL A 81 6.14 18.75 -6.56
C VAL A 81 7.15 19.13 -7.63
N PRO A 82 8.38 19.52 -7.27
CA PRO A 82 9.46 19.76 -8.23
C PRO A 82 9.79 18.49 -9.01
N ASP A 83 10.02 18.58 -10.31
CA ASP A 83 10.38 17.42 -11.17
C ASP A 83 11.66 16.70 -10.70
N ALA A 84 12.60 17.47 -10.13
CA ALA A 84 13.88 16.93 -9.65
C ALA A 84 13.76 16.01 -8.42
N GLU A 85 12.59 15.93 -7.75
CA GLU A 85 12.39 15.14 -6.51
C GLU A 85 11.71 13.78 -6.76
N GLY A 86 11.64 13.27 -7.99
CA GLY A 86 10.89 12.04 -8.28
C GLY A 86 9.41 12.19 -7.93
N PRO A 87 8.71 13.17 -8.51
CA PRO A 87 7.47 13.72 -7.95
C PRO A 87 6.36 12.69 -7.84
N ARG A 88 6.31 11.76 -8.75
CA ARG A 88 5.19 10.82 -8.83
C ARG A 88 5.24 9.76 -7.73
N GLU A 89 6.40 9.17 -7.53
CA GLU A 89 6.60 8.14 -6.51
C GLU A 89 6.41 8.70 -5.09
N ALA A 90 6.94 9.90 -4.85
CA ALA A 90 6.78 10.57 -3.56
C ALA A 90 5.32 10.92 -3.28
N VAL A 91 4.57 11.39 -4.30
CA VAL A 91 3.15 11.71 -4.13
C VAL A 91 2.32 10.45 -3.97
N ASP A 92 2.51 9.44 -4.81
CA ASP A 92 1.81 8.17 -4.70
C ASP A 92 2.04 7.53 -3.32
N ALA A 93 3.28 7.63 -2.81
CA ALA A 93 3.60 7.19 -1.46
C ALA A 93 2.95 8.04 -0.36
N ALA A 94 2.77 9.35 -0.58
CA ALA A 94 2.19 10.26 0.41
C ALA A 94 0.67 10.25 0.44
N VAL A 95 0.01 10.09 -0.71
CA VAL A 95 -1.45 10.01 -0.82
C VAL A 95 -1.95 8.56 -0.69
N GLY A 96 -1.12 7.59 -1.11
CA GLY A 96 -1.40 6.18 -0.94
C GLY A 96 -1.25 5.78 0.52
N VAL A 97 -2.28 5.18 1.09
CA VAL A 97 -2.15 4.42 2.33
C VAL A 97 -1.49 3.10 1.94
N PRO A 98 -0.34 2.73 2.54
CA PRO A 98 0.18 1.39 2.30
C PRO A 98 -0.89 0.39 2.73
N SER A 99 -1.36 -0.40 1.79
CA SER A 99 -2.26 -1.49 2.11
C SER A 99 -1.42 -2.60 2.75
N LEU A 100 -1.49 -2.70 4.07
CA LEU A 100 -0.92 -3.85 4.78
C LEU A 100 -2.07 -4.78 5.14
N GLY A 101 -1.91 -6.07 4.80
CA GLY A 101 -2.87 -7.10 5.17
C GLY A 101 -2.16 -8.39 5.56
N PHE A 102 -2.64 -9.03 6.63
CA PHE A 102 -2.25 -10.39 7.01
C PHE A 102 -3.40 -11.31 6.63
N HIS A 103 -3.15 -12.24 5.73
CA HIS A 103 -4.16 -13.10 5.15
C HIS A 103 -3.95 -14.55 5.57
N ASP A 104 -5.02 -15.26 5.89
CA ASP A 104 -5.00 -16.71 6.00
C ASP A 104 -4.86 -17.29 4.58
N TRP A 105 -3.62 -17.70 4.22
CA TRP A 105 -3.24 -17.86 2.82
C TRP A 105 -4.07 -18.87 2.06
N GLU A 106 -4.12 -20.10 2.50
CA GLU A 106 -4.73 -21.16 1.73
C GLU A 106 -6.22 -20.97 1.45
N PRO A 107 -7.05 -20.50 2.42
CA PRO A 107 -8.44 -20.19 2.14
C PRO A 107 -8.63 -18.93 1.29
N SER A 108 -7.72 -17.95 1.40
CA SER A 108 -7.87 -16.67 0.69
C SER A 108 -7.58 -16.80 -0.80
N VAL A 109 -6.75 -17.77 -1.24
CA VAL A 109 -6.40 -17.93 -2.67
C VAL A 109 -7.57 -18.49 -3.45
N LEU A 110 -8.14 -17.69 -4.34
CA LEU A 110 -9.23 -18.08 -5.21
C LEU A 110 -8.73 -19.00 -6.34
N GLY A 111 -9.59 -19.96 -6.74
CA GLY A 111 -9.28 -20.91 -7.80
C GLY A 111 -8.37 -22.08 -7.36
N ARG A 112 -7.88 -22.08 -6.13
CA ARG A 112 -7.06 -23.16 -5.57
C ARG A 112 -7.92 -24.43 -5.34
N ARG A 113 -7.39 -25.57 -5.76
CA ARG A 113 -8.03 -26.88 -5.53
C ARG A 113 -7.08 -27.81 -4.79
N GLY A 114 -7.54 -28.28 -3.64
CA GLY A 114 -6.85 -29.30 -2.83
C GLY A 114 -5.63 -28.83 -2.05
N PRO A 115 -5.01 -29.74 -1.26
CA PRO A 115 -3.75 -29.47 -0.57
C PRO A 115 -2.62 -29.44 -1.60
N ALA A 116 -2.25 -28.28 -2.03
CA ALA A 116 -1.16 -28.07 -2.97
C ALA A 116 -0.06 -27.23 -2.29
N ALA A 117 1.13 -27.24 -2.89
CA ALA A 117 2.22 -26.35 -2.48
C ALA A 117 1.73 -24.90 -2.30
N PRO A 118 2.34 -24.10 -1.39
CA PRO A 118 1.87 -22.76 -1.06
C PRO A 118 1.71 -21.83 -2.27
N PHE A 119 2.48 -22.08 -3.32
CA PHE A 119 2.45 -21.31 -4.59
C PHE A 119 1.55 -21.92 -5.67
N ALA A 120 0.74 -22.95 -5.34
CA ALA A 120 -0.21 -23.48 -6.31
C ALA A 120 -1.34 -22.46 -6.58
N GLY A 121 -1.66 -22.26 -7.86
CA GLY A 121 -2.63 -21.26 -8.32
C GLY A 121 -1.98 -19.94 -8.76
N ALA A 122 -0.65 -19.85 -8.74
CA ALA A 122 0.07 -18.74 -9.34
C ALA A 122 -0.11 -18.74 -10.87
N THR A 123 -0.33 -17.56 -11.44
CA THR A 123 -0.62 -17.39 -12.87
C THR A 123 -0.06 -16.06 -13.39
N ALA A 124 -0.12 -15.84 -14.71
CA ALA A 124 0.20 -14.54 -15.28
C ALA A 124 -0.82 -13.47 -14.85
N LEU A 125 -0.43 -12.20 -14.89
CA LEU A 125 -1.31 -11.10 -14.45
C LEU A 125 -2.65 -11.08 -15.21
N LEU A 126 -2.62 -11.29 -16.51
CA LEU A 126 -3.84 -11.31 -17.32
C LEU A 126 -4.84 -12.38 -16.83
N ASP A 127 -4.37 -13.61 -16.65
CA ASP A 127 -5.21 -14.74 -16.21
C ASP A 127 -5.73 -14.50 -14.78
N ALA A 128 -4.90 -13.91 -13.92
CA ALA A 128 -5.30 -13.52 -12.58
C ALA A 128 -6.44 -12.48 -12.62
N VAL A 129 -6.29 -11.44 -13.43
CA VAL A 129 -7.32 -10.39 -13.58
C VAL A 129 -8.59 -10.94 -14.25
N GLU A 130 -8.48 -11.79 -15.25
CA GLU A 130 -9.63 -12.47 -15.88
C GLU A 130 -10.37 -13.36 -14.86
N THR A 131 -9.65 -14.13 -14.06
CA THR A 131 -10.21 -14.94 -12.99
C THR A 131 -10.93 -14.08 -11.94
N ALA A 132 -10.31 -12.99 -11.51
CA ALA A 132 -10.90 -12.03 -10.57
C ALA A 132 -12.14 -11.34 -11.14
N SER A 133 -12.19 -11.11 -12.47
CA SER A 133 -13.28 -10.43 -13.17
C SER A 133 -14.50 -11.33 -13.42
N ALA A 134 -14.37 -12.63 -13.27
CA ALA A 134 -15.43 -13.59 -13.56
C ALA A 134 -16.76 -13.37 -12.78
N PRO A 135 -16.78 -12.93 -11.51
CA PRO A 135 -17.97 -12.47 -10.87
C PRO A 135 -18.48 -11.17 -11.55
N LYS A 136 -19.73 -11.12 -12.00
CA LYS A 136 -20.38 -9.92 -12.57
C LYS A 136 -20.60 -8.86 -11.49
N ARG A 137 -19.55 -8.35 -10.88
CA ARG A 137 -19.60 -7.28 -9.88
C ARG A 137 -19.01 -6.00 -10.47
N PRO A 138 -19.38 -4.81 -9.99
CA PRO A 138 -18.74 -3.56 -10.39
C PRO A 138 -17.23 -3.64 -10.17
N ALA A 139 -16.46 -3.22 -11.17
CA ALA A 139 -15.00 -3.18 -11.05
C ALA A 139 -14.58 -2.11 -10.03
N ALA A 140 -13.71 -2.49 -9.09
CA ALA A 140 -13.07 -1.58 -8.14
C ALA A 140 -11.70 -1.12 -8.64
N LEU A 141 -10.97 -1.97 -9.37
CA LEU A 141 -9.69 -1.65 -9.98
C LEU A 141 -9.71 -2.02 -11.46
N LEU A 142 -9.04 -1.22 -12.28
CA LEU A 142 -8.96 -1.37 -13.72
C LEU A 142 -7.51 -1.64 -14.15
N PHE A 143 -7.37 -2.49 -15.16
CA PHE A 143 -6.10 -2.83 -15.81
C PHE A 143 -6.27 -2.70 -17.33
N LEU A 144 -5.22 -2.25 -18.01
CA LEU A 144 -5.15 -2.17 -19.47
C LEU A 144 -4.10 -3.18 -19.96
N PHE A 145 -4.51 -4.04 -20.89
CA PHE A 145 -3.65 -5.02 -21.53
C PHE A 145 -3.59 -4.77 -23.04
N ASP A 146 -2.44 -5.06 -23.66
CA ASP A 146 -2.31 -5.12 -25.10
C ASP A 146 -3.01 -6.38 -25.70
N PRO A 147 -3.07 -6.53 -27.04
CA PRO A 147 -3.64 -7.71 -27.66
C PRO A 147 -2.95 -9.02 -27.27
N ASP A 148 -1.66 -8.97 -26.96
CA ASP A 148 -0.84 -10.13 -26.57
C ASP A 148 -0.96 -10.45 -25.07
N GLY A 149 -1.77 -9.68 -24.31
CA GLY A 149 -1.98 -9.89 -22.88
C GLY A 149 -0.91 -9.27 -21.98
N ARG A 150 -0.04 -8.42 -22.52
CA ARG A 150 0.96 -7.70 -21.71
C ARG A 150 0.30 -6.51 -21.01
N PRO A 151 0.61 -6.26 -19.73
CA PRO A 151 0.07 -5.11 -19.02
C PRO A 151 0.66 -3.80 -19.59
N LEU A 152 -0.21 -2.88 -19.96
CA LEU A 152 0.15 -1.54 -20.40
C LEU A 152 -0.03 -0.50 -19.30
N ALA A 153 -1.05 -0.68 -18.44
CA ALA A 153 -1.31 0.18 -17.29
C ALA A 153 -2.20 -0.49 -16.26
N GLY A 154 -2.20 0.00 -15.01
CA GLY A 154 -2.99 -0.48 -13.89
C GLY A 154 -2.14 -1.08 -12.78
N PRO A 155 -2.72 -1.34 -11.60
CA PRO A 155 -4.12 -1.11 -11.26
C PRO A 155 -4.49 0.38 -11.13
N ALA A 156 -5.72 0.73 -11.49
CA ALA A 156 -6.23 2.09 -11.38
C ALA A 156 -7.69 2.09 -10.89
N LYS A 157 -8.04 3.00 -9.98
CA LYS A 157 -9.41 3.10 -9.43
C LYS A 157 -10.42 3.68 -10.44
N SER A 158 -9.94 4.38 -11.45
CA SER A 158 -10.79 4.99 -12.48
C SER A 158 -10.15 4.98 -13.86
N CYS A 159 -10.97 5.14 -14.89
CA CYS A 159 -10.49 5.20 -16.26
C CYS A 159 -9.56 6.39 -16.55
N PRO A 160 -9.80 7.61 -16.05
CA PRO A 160 -8.85 8.71 -16.20
C PRO A 160 -7.47 8.40 -15.62
N VAL A 161 -7.42 7.78 -14.45
CA VAL A 161 -6.16 7.37 -13.80
C VAL A 161 -5.45 6.29 -14.62
N LEU A 162 -6.19 5.31 -15.15
CA LEU A 162 -5.66 4.26 -16.01
C LEU A 162 -5.02 4.84 -17.28
N LEU A 163 -5.71 5.78 -17.93
CA LEU A 163 -5.23 6.43 -19.14
C LEU A 163 -4.05 7.37 -18.89
N ALA A 164 -4.04 8.07 -17.76
CA ALA A 164 -2.90 8.90 -17.35
C ALA A 164 -1.66 8.03 -17.08
N ALA A 165 -1.84 6.86 -16.46
CA ALA A 165 -0.76 5.90 -16.24
C ALA A 165 -0.20 5.33 -17.56
N TYR A 166 -1.06 5.09 -18.54
CA TYR A 166 -0.65 4.59 -19.85
C TYR A 166 0.17 5.62 -20.64
N ARG A 167 -0.25 6.89 -20.63
CA ARG A 167 0.36 7.92 -21.50
C ARG A 167 1.67 8.48 -21.00
N HIS A 168 2.04 8.29 -19.75
CA HIS A 168 3.17 8.98 -19.09
C HIS A 168 3.13 10.51 -19.26
N GLU A 169 1.99 11.08 -19.71
CA GLU A 169 1.85 12.50 -19.93
C GLU A 169 1.11 13.17 -18.77
N PRO A 170 1.73 14.20 -18.15
CA PRO A 170 1.02 15.09 -17.25
C PRO A 170 0.13 16.01 -18.07
N GLY A 171 -1.15 15.83 -17.98
CA GLY A 171 -2.09 16.85 -18.39
C GLY A 171 -2.79 16.64 -19.71
N SER A 172 -4.01 16.25 -19.65
CA SER A 172 -5.15 16.94 -20.22
C SER A 172 -6.46 16.20 -19.94
N ALA A 173 -7.45 16.97 -19.65
CA ALA A 173 -8.88 16.72 -19.69
C ALA A 173 -9.52 16.16 -18.43
N SER A 174 -10.35 17.02 -17.82
CA SER A 174 -11.51 16.62 -17.04
C SER A 174 -12.40 15.71 -17.87
N TYR A 175 -12.59 14.47 -17.43
CA TYR A 175 -13.46 13.52 -18.10
C TYR A 175 -14.52 12.97 -17.16
N PRO A 176 -15.80 12.97 -17.57
CA PRO A 176 -16.85 12.31 -16.86
C PRO A 176 -16.97 10.82 -17.23
N GLU A 177 -17.21 10.02 -16.20
CA GLU A 177 -17.91 8.75 -16.12
C GLU A 177 -17.52 7.44 -16.83
N ARG A 178 -17.77 6.41 -16.03
CA ARG A 178 -17.45 4.98 -16.00
C ARG A 178 -17.70 4.10 -17.25
N SER A 179 -18.62 4.46 -18.12
CA SER A 179 -18.95 3.66 -19.32
C SER A 179 -18.00 3.89 -20.50
N LEU A 180 -17.12 4.83 -20.39
CA LEU A 180 -16.37 5.47 -21.47
C LEU A 180 -14.95 4.93 -21.67
N CYS A 181 -14.45 4.05 -20.78
CA CYS A 181 -13.08 3.59 -20.90
C CYS A 181 -12.86 2.81 -22.21
N ARG A 182 -13.82 1.97 -22.61
CA ARG A 182 -13.73 1.18 -23.85
C ARG A 182 -13.90 2.01 -25.12
N SER A 183 -14.78 3.00 -25.11
CA SER A 183 -15.00 3.85 -26.29
C SER A 183 -13.89 4.87 -26.49
N ARG A 184 -13.35 5.45 -25.42
CA ARG A 184 -12.32 6.49 -25.49
C ARG A 184 -10.91 5.97 -25.75
N LEU A 185 -10.61 4.71 -25.46
CA LEU A 185 -9.39 4.08 -25.94
C LEU A 185 -9.29 4.12 -27.47
N ARG A 186 -10.43 4.13 -28.19
CA ARG A 186 -10.50 4.24 -29.65
C ARG A 186 -10.29 5.67 -30.15
N ASP A 187 -10.63 6.68 -29.33
CA ASP A 187 -10.63 8.08 -29.74
C ASP A 187 -9.28 8.79 -29.47
N LEU A 188 -8.27 8.09 -28.95
CA LEU A 188 -6.97 8.67 -28.60
C LEU A 188 -6.07 8.99 -29.79
N GLY A 189 -6.50 8.74 -31.02
CA GLY A 189 -5.70 9.00 -32.22
C GLY A 189 -4.37 8.24 -32.23
N GLY A 190 -3.35 8.77 -32.91
CA GLY A 190 -2.05 8.11 -33.07
C GLY A 190 -1.22 7.84 -31.82
N GLY A 191 -1.70 8.22 -30.62
CA GLY A 191 -1.08 7.93 -29.30
C GLY A 191 -1.92 7.00 -28.43
N GLY A 192 -2.94 6.34 -28.97
CA GLY A 192 -3.77 5.37 -28.23
C GLY A 192 -3.08 4.01 -28.07
N PRO A 193 -3.62 3.14 -27.17
CA PRO A 193 -3.11 1.79 -27.05
C PRO A 193 -3.34 1.00 -28.34
N PRO A 194 -2.55 -0.07 -28.58
CA PRO A 194 -2.67 -0.91 -29.76
C PRO A 194 -4.12 -1.36 -30.01
N SER A 195 -4.49 -1.49 -31.30
CA SER A 195 -5.82 -2.02 -31.65
C SER A 195 -5.99 -3.43 -31.09
N GLY A 196 -7.13 -3.69 -30.43
CA GLY A 196 -7.37 -4.96 -29.75
C GLY A 196 -6.99 -4.95 -28.27
N SER A 197 -6.45 -3.87 -27.72
CA SER A 197 -6.20 -3.72 -26.29
C SER A 197 -7.49 -3.86 -25.48
N ARG A 198 -7.37 -4.42 -24.26
CA ARG A 198 -8.50 -4.76 -23.39
C ARG A 198 -8.39 -4.05 -22.05
N VAL A 199 -9.52 -3.53 -21.55
CA VAL A 199 -9.65 -3.07 -20.16
C VAL A 199 -10.42 -4.12 -19.38
N LEU A 200 -9.80 -4.64 -18.35
CA LEU A 200 -10.39 -5.59 -17.40
C LEU A 200 -10.44 -4.96 -16.02
N GLY A 201 -11.34 -5.44 -15.18
CA GLY A 201 -11.50 -4.90 -13.83
C GLY A 201 -11.71 -5.97 -12.78
N THR A 202 -11.09 -5.80 -11.61
CA THR A 202 -11.31 -6.66 -10.46
C THR A 202 -12.39 -6.07 -9.55
N PRO A 203 -13.34 -6.87 -9.02
CA PRO A 203 -14.38 -6.38 -8.13
C PRO A 203 -13.83 -6.02 -6.74
N ALA A 204 -14.60 -5.25 -5.98
CA ALA A 204 -14.32 -5.02 -4.57
C ALA A 204 -14.32 -6.35 -3.79
N GLY A 205 -13.46 -6.45 -2.79
CA GLY A 205 -13.30 -7.67 -1.98
C GLY A 205 -12.43 -8.77 -2.64
N VAL A 206 -11.82 -8.47 -3.79
CA VAL A 206 -10.84 -9.35 -4.44
C VAL A 206 -9.59 -8.56 -4.75
N ALA A 207 -8.42 -9.10 -4.45
CA ALA A 207 -7.14 -8.52 -4.80
C ALA A 207 -6.35 -9.45 -5.73
N VAL A 208 -5.61 -8.84 -6.65
CA VAL A 208 -4.56 -9.52 -7.41
C VAL A 208 -3.25 -9.13 -6.75
N VAL A 209 -2.52 -10.11 -6.25
CA VAL A 209 -1.26 -9.91 -5.52
C VAL A 209 -0.10 -10.56 -6.26
N GLU A 210 1.01 -9.86 -6.30
CA GLU A 210 2.25 -10.31 -6.93
C GLU A 210 3.08 -11.14 -5.94
N ASP A 211 3.67 -12.23 -6.44
CA ASP A 211 4.62 -13.03 -5.69
C ASP A 211 6.02 -12.38 -5.76
N GLU A 212 6.44 -11.73 -4.68
CA GLU A 212 7.72 -11.03 -4.62
C GLU A 212 8.92 -11.97 -4.37
N ALA A 213 8.69 -13.24 -4.05
CA ALA A 213 9.77 -14.23 -3.92
C ALA A 213 10.60 -14.40 -5.21
N ILE A 214 10.16 -13.76 -6.28
CA ILE A 214 10.81 -13.70 -7.60
C ILE A 214 11.29 -12.26 -7.91
N ALA A 215 11.35 -11.38 -6.92
CA ALA A 215 11.88 -10.03 -7.07
C ALA A 215 13.28 -10.07 -7.69
N GLY A 216 13.47 -9.33 -8.79
CA GLY A 216 14.72 -9.34 -9.59
C GLY A 216 14.69 -10.26 -10.79
N GLN A 217 13.65 -11.06 -11.00
CA GLN A 217 13.42 -11.77 -12.26
C GLN A 217 12.79 -10.84 -13.32
N PRO A 218 12.97 -11.15 -14.61
CA PRO A 218 12.31 -10.40 -15.67
C PRO A 218 10.78 -10.38 -15.49
N PRO A 219 10.08 -9.28 -15.80
CA PRO A 219 8.64 -9.12 -15.57
C PRO A 219 7.75 -10.25 -16.12
N GLN A 220 8.19 -10.92 -17.20
CA GLN A 220 7.50 -12.07 -17.79
C GLN A 220 7.49 -13.32 -16.90
N LEU A 221 8.30 -13.36 -15.85
CA LEU A 221 8.36 -14.47 -14.88
C LEU A 221 7.61 -14.13 -13.58
N HIS A 222 7.08 -12.92 -13.46
CA HIS A 222 6.28 -12.54 -12.30
C HIS A 222 5.01 -13.39 -12.25
N ARG A 223 4.70 -13.86 -11.05
CA ARG A 223 3.51 -14.66 -10.76
C ARG A 223 2.53 -13.87 -9.92
N TYR A 224 1.26 -14.10 -10.17
CA TYR A 224 0.18 -13.42 -9.48
C TYR A 224 -0.82 -14.41 -8.92
N PHE A 225 -1.43 -14.02 -7.81
CA PHE A 225 -2.52 -14.76 -7.18
C PHE A 225 -3.75 -13.88 -7.11
N VAL A 226 -4.90 -14.51 -7.17
CA VAL A 226 -6.18 -13.88 -6.86
C VAL A 226 -6.57 -14.29 -5.45
N ILE A 227 -6.76 -13.31 -4.57
CA ILE A 227 -7.12 -13.57 -3.18
C ILE A 227 -8.41 -12.84 -2.79
N GLU A 228 -9.12 -13.38 -1.81
CA GLU A 228 -10.11 -12.61 -1.08
C GLU A 228 -9.41 -11.50 -0.30
N ASN A 229 -9.83 -10.25 -0.51
CA ASN A 229 -9.24 -9.09 0.15
C ASN A 229 -9.96 -8.79 1.47
N ASP A 230 -9.88 -9.73 2.39
CA ASP A 230 -10.41 -9.66 3.75
C ASP A 230 -9.28 -10.02 4.74
N PRO A 231 -8.34 -9.11 4.99
CA PRO A 231 -7.21 -9.39 5.87
C PRO A 231 -7.65 -9.47 7.33
N GLU A 232 -7.07 -10.40 8.06
CA GLU A 232 -7.30 -10.59 9.51
C GLU A 232 -6.68 -9.49 10.36
N LEU A 233 -5.60 -8.89 9.87
CA LEU A 233 -4.94 -7.71 10.41
C LEU A 233 -4.63 -6.74 9.28
N SER A 234 -4.67 -5.46 9.62
CA SER A 234 -4.38 -4.35 8.72
C SER A 234 -3.34 -3.40 9.32
N ALA A 235 -3.04 -2.30 8.64
CA ALA A 235 -2.18 -1.25 9.17
C ALA A 235 -2.70 -0.61 10.47
N ALA A 236 -4.00 -0.74 10.79
CA ALA A 236 -4.57 -0.26 12.04
C ALA A 236 -4.23 -1.15 13.26
N ASP A 237 -3.77 -2.37 13.01
CA ASP A 237 -3.44 -3.36 14.04
C ASP A 237 -1.96 -3.38 14.42
N ILE A 238 -1.17 -2.49 13.80
CA ILE A 238 0.27 -2.36 14.06
C ILE A 238 0.62 -0.97 14.60
N GLU A 239 1.76 -0.92 15.30
CA GLU A 239 2.36 0.31 15.82
C GLU A 239 3.89 0.23 15.72
N ASN A 240 4.57 1.36 15.91
CA ASN A 240 6.04 1.48 15.93
C ASN A 240 6.77 0.83 14.74
N PRO A 241 6.33 1.02 13.48
CA PRO A 241 7.06 0.48 12.34
C PRO A 241 8.45 1.12 12.23
N ARG A 242 9.47 0.27 12.14
CA ARG A 242 10.88 0.69 12.09
C ARG A 242 11.69 -0.17 11.13
N ALA A 243 12.59 0.48 10.40
CA ALA A 243 13.54 -0.25 9.56
C ALA A 243 14.61 -0.90 10.45
N ASP A 244 14.91 -2.15 10.16
CA ASP A 244 15.89 -2.97 10.87
C ASP A 244 16.56 -3.94 9.89
N THR A 245 17.26 -4.90 10.43
CA THR A 245 17.93 -5.97 9.71
C THR A 245 17.45 -7.31 10.28
N ASP A 246 17.12 -8.26 9.41
CA ASP A 246 16.81 -9.63 9.81
C ASP A 246 18.02 -10.22 10.54
N ALA A 247 17.81 -10.69 11.76
CA ALA A 247 18.89 -11.21 12.59
C ALA A 247 19.46 -12.54 12.09
N VAL A 248 18.75 -13.25 11.23
CA VAL A 248 19.13 -14.57 10.70
C VAL A 248 19.79 -14.42 9.34
N THR A 249 19.17 -13.66 8.42
CA THR A 249 19.66 -13.53 7.04
C THR A 249 20.56 -12.33 6.82
N GLY A 250 20.47 -11.31 7.67
CA GLY A 250 21.18 -10.03 7.49
C GLY A 250 20.49 -9.09 6.49
N ASP A 251 19.33 -9.49 5.96
CA ASP A 251 18.58 -8.70 4.98
C ASP A 251 17.84 -7.53 5.62
N PRO A 252 17.61 -6.45 4.86
CA PRO A 252 16.77 -5.35 5.34
C PRO A 252 15.34 -5.79 5.62
N ALA A 253 14.80 -5.40 6.78
CA ALA A 253 13.43 -5.75 7.21
C ALA A 253 12.75 -4.57 7.91
N VAL A 254 11.42 -4.55 7.93
CA VAL A 254 10.64 -3.65 8.77
C VAL A 254 10.10 -4.46 9.96
N LEU A 255 10.42 -4.01 11.16
CA LEU A 255 9.80 -4.53 12.38
C LEU A 255 8.57 -3.68 12.68
N VAL A 256 7.49 -4.35 13.09
CA VAL A 256 6.27 -3.73 13.57
C VAL A 256 5.89 -4.33 14.91
N ASP A 257 5.39 -3.52 15.81
CA ASP A 257 4.77 -4.01 17.04
C ASP A 257 3.26 -4.16 16.79
N PHE A 258 2.61 -5.11 17.45
CA PHE A 258 1.17 -5.24 17.37
C PHE A 258 0.48 -4.42 18.45
N THR A 259 -0.60 -3.74 18.08
CA THR A 259 -1.55 -3.24 19.09
C THR A 259 -2.10 -4.41 19.91
N PRO A 260 -2.70 -4.18 21.10
CA PRO A 260 -3.33 -5.26 21.86
C PRO A 260 -4.42 -6.03 21.09
N SER A 261 -5.14 -5.37 20.18
CA SER A 261 -6.11 -6.01 19.27
C SER A 261 -5.40 -6.81 18.19
N GLY A 262 -4.37 -6.24 17.57
CA GLY A 262 -3.56 -6.88 16.55
C GLY A 262 -2.88 -8.15 17.05
N ARG A 263 -2.27 -8.13 18.24
CA ARG A 263 -1.68 -9.31 18.86
C ARG A 263 -2.69 -10.46 19.04
N ARG A 264 -3.89 -10.13 19.52
CA ARG A 264 -4.97 -11.14 19.65
C ARG A 264 -5.43 -11.67 18.29
N ALA A 265 -5.54 -10.80 17.27
CA ALA A 265 -5.91 -11.19 15.91
C ALA A 265 -4.83 -12.08 15.28
N PHE A 266 -3.55 -11.73 15.44
CA PHE A 266 -2.43 -12.54 14.96
C PHE A 266 -2.39 -13.93 15.58
N LYS A 267 -2.59 -14.01 16.91
CA LYS A 267 -2.69 -15.29 17.60
C LYS A 267 -3.85 -16.15 17.08
N ARG A 268 -5.03 -15.54 16.84
CA ARG A 268 -6.17 -16.27 16.27
C ARG A 268 -5.91 -16.73 14.83
N LEU A 269 -5.32 -15.89 14.00
CA LEU A 269 -4.94 -16.23 12.63
C LEU A 269 -4.01 -17.44 12.62
N THR A 270 -2.90 -17.36 13.34
CA THR A 270 -1.88 -18.42 13.38
C THR A 270 -2.39 -19.70 14.04
N ALA A 271 -3.32 -19.62 15.01
CA ALA A 271 -3.99 -20.77 15.58
C ALA A 271 -4.89 -21.50 14.55
N ARG A 272 -5.63 -20.76 13.72
CA ARG A 272 -6.41 -21.36 12.61
C ARG A 272 -5.52 -22.03 11.59
N VAL A 273 -4.42 -21.39 11.22
CA VAL A 273 -3.41 -21.95 10.30
C VAL A 273 -2.83 -23.26 10.87
N ALA A 274 -2.41 -23.25 12.15
CA ALA A 274 -1.90 -24.46 12.84
C ALA A 274 -2.93 -25.58 12.89
N ALA A 275 -4.19 -25.28 13.23
CA ALA A 275 -5.26 -26.26 13.28
C ALA A 275 -5.54 -26.88 11.88
N ARG A 276 -5.43 -26.08 10.80
CA ARG A 276 -5.54 -26.59 9.43
C ARG A 276 -4.36 -27.48 9.07
N ALA A 277 -3.13 -27.07 9.40
CA ALA A 277 -1.94 -27.87 9.18
C ALA A 277 -2.03 -29.25 9.86
N LYS A 278 -2.52 -29.32 11.11
CA LYS A 278 -2.78 -30.60 11.81
C LYS A 278 -3.76 -31.49 11.04
N ARG A 279 -4.86 -30.92 10.51
CA ARG A 279 -5.84 -31.71 9.72
C ARG A 279 -5.22 -32.22 8.41
N VAL A 280 -4.43 -31.42 7.73
CA VAL A 280 -3.75 -31.83 6.49
C VAL A 280 -2.74 -32.92 6.77
N ALA A 281 -1.94 -32.77 7.83
CA ALA A 281 -0.98 -33.81 8.26
C ALA A 281 -1.67 -35.14 8.65
N ALA A 282 -2.80 -35.08 9.32
CA ALA A 282 -3.58 -36.27 9.66
C ALA A 282 -4.17 -36.97 8.43
N ALA A 283 -4.53 -36.24 7.39
CA ALA A 283 -5.13 -36.79 6.17
C ALA A 283 -4.09 -37.30 5.16
N HIS A 284 -2.90 -36.72 5.09
CA HIS A 284 -1.91 -36.95 4.04
C HIS A 284 -0.53 -37.35 4.56
N GLY A 285 -0.36 -37.48 5.87
CA GLY A 285 0.94 -37.71 6.52
C GLY A 285 1.64 -36.37 6.87
N ALA A 286 2.44 -36.42 7.92
CA ALA A 286 3.24 -35.25 8.32
C ALA A 286 4.44 -35.07 7.38
N SER A 287 4.49 -34.01 6.66
CA SER A 287 5.60 -33.62 5.78
C SER A 287 5.64 -32.08 5.67
N GLU A 288 6.68 -31.52 5.10
CA GLU A 288 6.75 -30.07 4.82
C GLU A 288 5.56 -29.59 3.98
N SER A 289 5.02 -30.43 3.10
CA SER A 289 3.83 -30.10 2.31
C SER A 289 2.53 -30.05 3.13
N SER A 290 2.55 -30.48 4.40
CA SER A 290 1.40 -30.34 5.31
C SER A 290 1.37 -29.01 6.03
N PHE A 291 2.45 -28.24 6.03
CA PHE A 291 2.46 -26.90 6.60
C PHE A 291 1.45 -25.99 5.89
N GLN A 292 0.86 -25.12 6.66
CA GLN A 292 -0.07 -24.12 6.18
C GLN A 292 0.48 -22.75 6.51
N HIS A 293 0.03 -21.73 5.79
CA HIS A 293 0.71 -20.43 5.75
C HIS A 293 -0.24 -19.28 6.07
N PHE A 294 0.33 -18.19 6.51
CA PHE A 294 -0.26 -16.87 6.38
C PHE A 294 0.62 -16.00 5.47
N ALA A 295 -0.02 -15.10 4.74
CA ALA A 295 0.68 -14.14 3.89
C ALA A 295 0.64 -12.74 4.51
N ILE A 296 1.73 -12.01 4.40
CA ILE A 296 1.78 -10.57 4.61
C ILE A 296 1.83 -9.91 3.24
N VAL A 297 0.82 -9.12 2.94
CA VAL A 297 0.68 -8.42 1.65
C VAL A 297 0.83 -6.92 1.89
N VAL A 298 1.69 -6.27 1.14
CA VAL A 298 1.87 -4.81 1.17
C VAL A 298 1.77 -4.28 -0.26
N ASP A 299 0.88 -3.33 -0.49
CA ASP A 299 0.65 -2.71 -1.80
C ASP A 299 0.49 -3.72 -2.94
N SER A 300 -0.33 -4.74 -2.72
CA SER A 300 -0.58 -5.85 -3.64
C SER A 300 0.63 -6.75 -3.94
N ARG A 301 1.63 -6.77 -3.06
CA ARG A 301 2.79 -7.66 -3.13
C ARG A 301 2.88 -8.54 -1.90
N ILE A 302 3.15 -9.81 -2.09
CA ILE A 302 3.40 -10.75 -1.00
C ILE A 302 4.83 -10.54 -0.51
N VAL A 303 4.99 -9.85 0.62
CA VAL A 303 6.31 -9.60 1.22
C VAL A 303 6.76 -10.72 2.14
N SER A 304 5.83 -11.56 2.60
CA SER A 304 6.14 -12.74 3.41
C SER A 304 5.05 -13.79 3.24
N LEU A 305 5.46 -15.04 3.08
CA LEU A 305 4.58 -16.21 3.11
C LEU A 305 5.15 -17.18 4.16
N ALA A 306 4.66 -17.05 5.38
CA ALA A 306 5.21 -17.74 6.54
C ALA A 306 4.43 -18.99 6.89
N ALA A 307 5.14 -20.10 7.03
CA ALA A 307 4.59 -21.35 7.52
C ALA A 307 4.36 -21.30 9.05
N VAL A 308 3.29 -21.91 9.52
CA VAL A 308 3.05 -22.12 10.94
C VAL A 308 3.27 -23.59 11.27
N ASP A 309 4.29 -23.85 12.10
CA ASP A 309 4.52 -25.19 12.62
C ASP A 309 3.45 -25.53 13.68
N PRO A 310 2.57 -26.52 13.41
CA PRO A 310 1.49 -26.86 14.33
C PRO A 310 1.96 -27.64 15.57
N VAL A 311 3.20 -28.13 15.59
CA VAL A 311 3.79 -28.82 16.75
C VAL A 311 4.36 -27.80 17.72
N VAL A 312 5.08 -26.81 17.19
CA VAL A 312 5.69 -25.75 17.98
C VAL A 312 4.64 -24.74 18.45
N ASN A 313 3.67 -24.40 17.59
CA ASN A 313 2.67 -23.36 17.84
C ASN A 313 1.23 -23.92 17.75
N PRO A 314 0.86 -24.90 18.59
CA PRO A 314 -0.43 -25.59 18.50
C PRO A 314 -1.64 -24.68 18.70
N ASP A 315 -1.47 -23.60 19.48
CA ASP A 315 -2.50 -22.62 19.85
C ASP A 315 -2.28 -21.24 19.21
N GLY A 316 -1.45 -21.22 18.17
CA GLY A 316 -1.04 -19.99 17.47
C GLY A 316 0.17 -19.30 18.09
N ILE A 317 0.65 -18.28 17.38
CA ILE A 317 1.85 -17.53 17.76
C ILE A 317 1.42 -16.32 18.58
N ASP A 318 1.86 -16.24 19.84
CA ASP A 318 1.63 -15.10 20.71
C ASP A 318 2.87 -14.20 20.72
N ALA A 319 3.03 -13.42 19.66
CA ALA A 319 4.16 -12.51 19.49
C ALA A 319 3.76 -11.05 19.72
N PRO A 320 4.68 -10.20 20.24
CA PRO A 320 4.43 -8.77 20.41
C PRO A 320 4.42 -8.00 19.09
N GLY A 321 4.92 -8.57 18.01
CA GLY A 321 5.05 -7.92 16.71
C GLY A 321 5.40 -8.92 15.61
N ALA A 322 5.66 -8.38 14.41
CA ALA A 322 6.08 -9.13 13.24
C ALA A 322 7.24 -8.46 12.52
N GLN A 323 7.91 -9.24 11.69
CA GLN A 323 8.94 -8.79 10.76
C GLN A 323 8.42 -8.90 9.33
N LEU A 324 8.58 -7.82 8.57
CA LEU A 324 8.28 -7.74 7.15
C LEU A 324 9.62 -7.83 6.41
N SER A 325 9.91 -8.96 5.81
CA SER A 325 11.12 -9.22 5.02
C SER A 325 10.80 -9.11 3.52
N GLY A 326 11.79 -9.26 2.64
CA GLY A 326 11.54 -9.27 1.18
C GLY A 326 11.29 -7.88 0.57
N LEU A 327 11.55 -6.79 1.28
CA LEU A 327 11.32 -5.42 0.82
C LEU A 327 12.43 -4.88 -0.09
N GLY A 328 13.39 -5.72 -0.46
CA GLY A 328 14.50 -5.36 -1.34
C GLY A 328 15.60 -4.56 -0.63
N SER A 329 15.84 -3.32 -1.04
CA SER A 329 16.95 -2.51 -0.53
C SER A 329 16.68 -1.90 0.86
N ARG A 330 17.76 -1.52 1.56
CA ARG A 330 17.65 -0.75 2.82
C ARG A 330 16.86 0.55 2.66
N GLU A 331 16.95 1.17 1.49
CA GLU A 331 16.23 2.40 1.19
C GLU A 331 14.71 2.13 1.06
N ALA A 332 14.33 1.10 0.30
CA ALA A 332 12.93 0.65 0.20
C ALA A 332 12.35 0.27 1.57
N THR A 333 13.14 -0.42 2.40
CA THR A 333 12.75 -0.77 3.78
C THR A 333 12.53 0.46 4.66
N ARG A 334 13.43 1.47 4.60
CA ARG A 334 13.25 2.72 5.33
C ARG A 334 12.03 3.50 4.84
N LEU A 335 11.83 3.55 3.53
CA LEU A 335 10.65 4.21 2.94
C LEU A 335 9.36 3.52 3.40
N MET A 336 9.31 2.19 3.37
CA MET A 336 8.17 1.41 3.84
C MET A 336 7.88 1.67 5.32
N ALA A 337 8.89 1.62 6.19
CA ALA A 337 8.73 1.93 7.61
C ALA A 337 8.13 3.33 7.83
N ARG A 338 8.61 4.34 7.09
CA ARG A 338 8.06 5.71 7.15
C ARG A 338 6.63 5.79 6.63
N ARG A 339 6.29 5.07 5.56
CA ARG A 339 4.93 5.01 5.01
C ARG A 339 3.96 4.39 6.02
N LEU A 340 4.33 3.29 6.65
CA LEU A 340 3.55 2.64 7.70
C LEU A 340 3.40 3.55 8.93
N ALA A 341 4.49 4.22 9.36
CA ALA A 341 4.48 5.16 10.50
C ALA A 341 3.57 6.37 10.26
N ALA A 342 3.43 6.80 9.01
CA ALA A 342 2.55 7.90 8.66
C ALA A 342 1.05 7.55 8.85
N GLY A 343 0.72 6.26 8.99
CA GLY A 343 -0.64 5.78 9.25
C GLY A 343 -1.63 6.04 8.09
N PRO A 344 -2.90 5.74 8.24
CA PRO A 344 -3.92 6.04 7.23
C PRO A 344 -4.21 7.54 7.12
N LEU A 345 -4.67 7.99 5.95
CA LEU A 345 -5.33 9.28 5.80
C LEU A 345 -6.79 9.14 6.27
N ASP A 346 -7.33 10.18 6.92
CA ASP A 346 -8.74 10.17 7.36
C ASP A 346 -9.71 10.41 6.21
N ALA A 347 -9.20 10.61 5.01
CA ALA A 347 -9.99 10.89 3.82
C ALA A 347 -9.50 10.08 2.63
N GLU A 348 -10.41 9.64 1.79
CA GLU A 348 -10.08 9.04 0.51
C GLU A 348 -9.67 10.12 -0.49
N LEU A 349 -8.54 9.92 -1.18
CA LEU A 349 -8.06 10.85 -2.20
C LEU A 349 -8.24 10.23 -3.58
N GLU A 350 -9.00 10.93 -4.42
CA GLU A 350 -9.20 10.58 -5.82
C GLU A 350 -8.47 11.59 -6.72
N LEU A 351 -7.54 11.11 -7.55
CA LEU A 351 -6.84 11.98 -8.50
C LEU A 351 -7.81 12.47 -9.58
N VAL A 352 -7.99 13.79 -9.67
CA VAL A 352 -8.91 14.44 -10.61
C VAL A 352 -8.17 14.95 -11.85
N ALA A 353 -6.98 15.51 -11.67
CA ALA A 353 -6.19 16.06 -12.78
C ALA A 353 -4.69 16.04 -12.48
N VAL A 354 -3.90 15.91 -13.54
CA VAL A 354 -2.44 16.08 -13.55
C VAL A 354 -2.10 17.17 -14.56
N ARG A 355 -1.23 18.13 -14.22
CA ARG A 355 -0.78 19.23 -15.08
C ARG A 355 0.70 19.45 -14.94
#